data_2c82dde5b001b4e9112622a8d224e6ed
#
_entry.id   2c82dde5b001b4e9112622a8d224e6ed
#
_cell.length_a   1.000
_cell.length_b   1.000
_cell.length_c   1.000
_cell.angle_alpha   90.00
_cell.angle_beta   90.00
_cell.angle_gamma   90.00
#
_symmetry.space_group_name_H-M   'P 1'
#
loop_
_entity.id
_entity.type
_entity.pdbx_description
1 polymer ?
#
loop_
_entity_poly.entity_id
_entity_poly.type
_entity_poly.pdbx_seq_one_letter_code
_entity_poly.pdbx_strand_id
1 'polypeptide(L)'
;MTRELFITRRLYEQVLDYLADEEYEKKIQKWRARQGGEGRHEPLFLMANGKRMSEKAFYSRWYSFRHRPARSAPGNVFRHKPHDLRATFATHFLRSALSCYPDQAANALGTVKYWMGHKSENTTMKYIVFLQQNQISDAVAGVMDALIDGAAGRDGAIYEPE
;
A
#
# COMPACT_ATOMS: atom_id res chain seq x y z
N MET A 1 9.23 -6.19 20.43
CA MET A 1 7.92 -5.54 20.66
C MET A 1 6.92 -6.19 19.73
N THR A 2 5.94 -6.89 20.27
CA THR A 2 4.85 -7.51 19.50
C THR A 2 3.82 -6.44 19.21
N ARG A 3 3.28 -6.39 18.00
CA ARG A 3 2.22 -5.47 17.60
C ARG A 3 1.06 -6.25 17.03
N GLU A 4 -0.14 -5.86 17.38
CA GLU A 4 -1.36 -6.34 16.74
C GLU A 4 -1.59 -5.53 15.47
N LEU A 5 -1.83 -6.23 14.39
CA LEU A 5 -2.13 -5.62 13.09
C LEU A 5 -3.55 -6.01 12.69
N PHE A 6 -4.31 -5.04 12.27
CA PHE A 6 -5.60 -5.31 11.65
C PHE A 6 -5.37 -5.91 10.25
N ILE A 7 -6.00 -7.04 10.00
CA ILE A 7 -6.06 -7.65 8.66
C ILE A 7 -7.52 -7.74 8.23
N THR A 8 -7.77 -7.48 6.95
CA THR A 8 -9.10 -7.63 6.38
C THR A 8 -9.48 -9.11 6.30
N ARG A 9 -10.79 -9.42 6.32
CA ARG A 9 -11.29 -10.78 6.13
C ARG A 9 -10.73 -11.41 4.84
N ARG A 10 -10.73 -10.66 3.75
CA ARG A 10 -10.17 -11.12 2.47
C ARG A 10 -8.69 -11.52 2.56
N LEU A 11 -7.89 -10.71 3.26
CA LEU A 11 -6.47 -11.03 3.45
C LEU A 11 -6.30 -12.26 4.34
N TYR A 12 -7.14 -12.41 5.37
CA TYR A 12 -7.13 -13.59 6.23
C TYR A 12 -7.45 -14.86 5.44
N GLU A 13 -8.49 -14.83 4.60
CA GLU A 13 -8.85 -15.94 3.71
C GLU A 13 -7.70 -16.31 2.78
N GLN A 14 -7.05 -15.32 2.15
CA GLN A 14 -5.85 -15.56 1.32
C GLN A 14 -4.67 -16.18 2.09
N VAL A 15 -4.51 -15.83 3.35
CA VAL A 15 -3.49 -16.47 4.21
C VAL A 15 -3.86 -17.91 4.49
N LEU A 16 -5.12 -18.23 4.76
CA LEU A 16 -5.59 -19.61 4.95
C LEU A 16 -5.38 -20.46 3.69
N ASP A 17 -5.75 -19.92 2.52
CA ASP A 17 -5.52 -20.60 1.23
C ASP A 17 -4.02 -20.89 1.01
N TYR A 18 -3.17 -19.90 1.31
CA TYR A 18 -1.72 -20.09 1.22
C TYR A 18 -1.18 -21.15 2.17
N LEU A 19 -1.72 -21.23 3.39
CA LEU A 19 -1.32 -22.24 4.39
C LEU A 19 -1.82 -23.65 4.02
N ALA A 20 -2.93 -23.75 3.29
CA ALA A 20 -3.50 -25.01 2.79
C ALA A 20 -2.82 -25.48 1.49
N ASP A 21 -1.96 -24.67 0.87
CA ASP A 21 -1.30 -25.00 -0.39
C ASP A 21 -0.26 -26.13 -0.19
N GLU A 22 -0.24 -27.11 -1.09
CA GLU A 22 0.69 -28.23 -1.04
C GLU A 22 2.17 -27.79 -1.07
N GLU A 23 2.48 -26.73 -1.78
CA GLU A 23 3.83 -26.19 -1.81
C GLU A 23 4.25 -25.55 -0.48
N TYR A 24 3.30 -24.99 0.27
CA TYR A 24 3.55 -24.56 1.64
C TYR A 24 3.81 -25.75 2.54
N GLU A 25 2.97 -26.78 2.48
CA GLU A 25 3.13 -28.01 3.29
C GLU A 25 4.50 -28.66 3.06
N LYS A 26 4.94 -28.81 1.82
CA LYS A 26 6.30 -29.30 1.50
C LYS A 26 7.42 -28.47 2.14
N LYS A 27 7.25 -27.15 2.21
CA LYS A 27 8.21 -26.24 2.80
C LYS A 27 8.21 -26.30 4.33
N ILE A 28 7.04 -26.38 4.95
CA ILE A 28 6.92 -26.41 6.41
C ILE A 28 7.42 -27.74 6.97
N GLN A 29 7.20 -28.88 6.29
CA GLN A 29 7.78 -30.15 6.64
C GLN A 29 9.31 -30.12 6.63
N LYS A 30 9.93 -29.52 5.61
CA LYS A 30 11.37 -29.31 5.57
C LYS A 30 11.87 -28.42 6.73
N TRP A 31 11.07 -27.44 7.11
CA TRP A 31 11.41 -26.58 8.24
C TRP A 31 11.31 -27.33 9.56
N ARG A 32 10.21 -28.07 9.80
CA ARG A 32 9.99 -28.92 10.99
C ARG A 32 11.10 -29.96 11.14
N ALA A 33 11.47 -30.63 10.07
CA ALA A 33 12.57 -31.62 10.09
C ALA A 33 13.90 -31.03 10.55
N ARG A 34 14.18 -29.77 10.22
CA ARG A 34 15.39 -29.06 10.65
C ARG A 34 15.35 -28.59 12.11
N GLN A 35 14.16 -28.32 12.64
CA GLN A 35 13.99 -27.86 14.02
C GLN A 35 13.82 -29.02 15.02
N GLY A 36 13.76 -30.25 14.54
CA GLY A 36 13.56 -31.44 15.38
C GLY A 36 12.08 -31.64 15.78
N GLY A 37 11.15 -31.08 15.03
CA GLY A 37 9.70 -31.20 15.24
C GLY A 37 8.94 -29.91 15.07
N GLU A 38 7.67 -29.90 15.50
CA GLU A 38 6.82 -28.73 15.48
C GLU A 38 7.32 -27.66 16.45
N GLY A 39 7.63 -26.48 15.92
CA GLY A 39 8.07 -25.35 16.72
C GLY A 39 6.88 -24.50 17.19
N ARG A 40 7.05 -23.80 18.32
CA ARG A 40 6.04 -22.86 18.85
C ARG A 40 5.63 -21.73 17.89
N HIS A 41 6.50 -21.38 16.95
CA HIS A 41 6.34 -20.26 16.03
C HIS A 41 6.78 -20.64 14.64
N GLU A 42 5.92 -21.32 13.92
CA GLU A 42 6.15 -21.64 12.51
C GLU A 42 6.13 -20.39 11.66
N PRO A 43 7.15 -20.21 10.80
CA PRO A 43 7.19 -19.01 9.96
C PRO A 43 6.15 -19.07 8.85
N LEU A 44 5.37 -18.01 8.70
CA LEU A 44 4.41 -17.87 7.61
C LEU A 44 5.08 -17.93 6.23
N PHE A 45 6.24 -17.28 6.07
CA PHE A 45 6.93 -17.24 4.79
C PHE A 45 8.21 -18.09 4.80
N LEU A 46 8.22 -19.09 3.94
CA LEU A 46 9.30 -20.06 3.79
C LEU A 46 9.92 -19.99 2.39
N MET A 47 11.22 -20.26 2.34
CA MET A 47 11.95 -20.49 1.10
C MET A 47 11.73 -21.94 0.62
N ALA A 48 11.95 -22.23 -0.66
CA ALA A 48 11.81 -23.56 -1.24
C ALA A 48 12.63 -24.66 -0.52
N ASN A 49 13.73 -24.24 0.13
CA ASN A 49 14.56 -25.12 0.93
C ASN A 49 14.09 -25.28 2.39
N GLY A 50 12.92 -24.79 2.76
CA GLY A 50 12.35 -24.85 4.10
C GLY A 50 13.01 -23.90 5.11
N LYS A 51 13.87 -22.96 4.71
CA LYS A 51 14.36 -21.92 5.61
C LYS A 51 13.36 -20.78 5.71
N ARG A 52 13.27 -20.13 6.88
CA ARG A 52 12.54 -18.90 7.04
C ARG A 52 13.00 -17.87 6.01
N MET A 53 12.07 -17.19 5.37
CA MET A 53 12.39 -16.09 4.46
C MET A 53 13.07 -14.95 5.22
N SER A 54 14.28 -14.62 4.84
CA SER A 54 15.01 -13.48 5.38
C SER A 54 14.55 -12.18 4.69
N GLU A 55 14.80 -11.06 5.35
CA GLU A 55 14.55 -9.73 4.76
C GLU A 55 15.29 -9.56 3.41
N LYS A 56 16.55 -9.97 3.34
CA LYS A 56 17.33 -9.94 2.10
C LYS A 56 16.69 -10.77 1.00
N ALA A 57 16.18 -11.96 1.30
CA ALA A 57 15.49 -12.82 0.34
C ALA A 57 14.17 -12.19 -0.13
N PHE A 58 13.44 -11.54 0.77
CA PHE A 58 12.23 -10.80 0.42
C PHE A 58 12.55 -9.65 -0.55
N TYR A 59 13.52 -8.80 -0.26
CA TYR A 59 13.91 -7.70 -1.14
C TYR A 59 14.43 -8.18 -2.49
N SER A 60 15.18 -9.28 -2.55
CA SER A 60 15.64 -9.89 -3.80
C SER A 60 14.45 -10.34 -4.67
N ARG A 61 13.44 -10.99 -4.07
CA ARG A 61 12.21 -11.40 -4.77
C ARG A 61 11.38 -10.21 -5.22
N TRP A 62 11.28 -9.19 -4.39
CA TRP A 62 10.61 -7.94 -4.74
C TRP A 62 11.29 -7.25 -5.92
N TYR A 63 12.61 -7.20 -5.91
CA TYR A 63 13.40 -6.67 -7.03
C TYR A 63 13.10 -7.45 -8.32
N SER A 64 13.17 -8.76 -8.28
CA SER A 64 12.86 -9.63 -9.43
C SER A 64 11.42 -9.44 -9.93
N PHE A 65 10.46 -9.27 -9.02
CA PHE A 65 9.07 -8.99 -9.36
C PHE A 65 8.94 -7.66 -10.12
N ARG A 66 9.58 -6.61 -9.63
CA ARG A 66 9.55 -5.27 -10.26
C ARG A 66 10.15 -5.25 -11.67
N HIS A 67 11.12 -6.09 -11.94
CA HIS A 67 11.86 -6.12 -13.20
C HIS A 67 11.33 -7.20 -14.16
N ARG A 68 10.29 -7.93 -13.78
CA ARG A 68 9.60 -8.81 -14.74
C ARG A 68 8.93 -7.93 -15.78
N PRO A 69 9.21 -8.16 -17.10
CA PRO A 69 8.48 -7.46 -18.14
C PRO A 69 6.99 -7.79 -17.97
N ALA A 70 6.18 -6.75 -17.82
CA ALA A 70 4.74 -6.91 -17.79
C ALA A 70 4.31 -7.50 -19.13
N ARG A 71 3.85 -8.74 -19.14
CA ARG A 71 3.38 -9.44 -20.36
C ARG A 71 2.19 -8.74 -21.01
N SER A 72 1.55 -7.80 -20.32
CA SER A 72 0.28 -7.21 -20.75
C SER A 72 0.32 -5.74 -21.14
N ALA A 73 1.40 -5.00 -20.87
CA ALA A 73 1.48 -3.59 -21.25
C ALA A 73 2.94 -3.13 -21.37
N PRO A 74 3.44 -2.91 -22.60
CA PRO A 74 4.75 -2.28 -22.81
C PRO A 74 4.78 -0.88 -22.13
N GLY A 75 5.75 -0.67 -21.24
CA GLY A 75 5.93 0.60 -20.54
C GLY A 75 5.46 0.66 -19.08
N ASN A 76 4.64 -0.27 -18.60
CA ASN A 76 4.15 -0.28 -17.22
C ASN A 76 5.09 -1.05 -16.30
N VAL A 77 6.22 -0.45 -15.95
CA VAL A 77 7.16 -1.02 -14.98
C VAL A 77 6.74 -0.61 -13.57
N PHE A 78 6.32 -1.57 -12.76
CA PHE A 78 6.04 -1.33 -11.35
C PHE A 78 7.32 -0.98 -10.61
N ARG A 79 7.52 0.32 -10.33
CA ARG A 79 8.78 0.86 -9.77
C ARG A 79 8.79 0.99 -8.24
N HIS A 80 7.67 0.75 -7.58
CA HIS A 80 7.53 0.98 -6.15
C HIS A 80 8.35 0.03 -5.28
N LYS A 81 8.85 0.56 -4.17
CA LYS A 81 9.53 -0.22 -3.12
C LYS A 81 8.48 -0.78 -2.15
N PRO A 82 8.80 -1.84 -1.36
CA PRO A 82 7.89 -2.30 -0.31
C PRO A 82 7.48 -1.21 0.68
N HIS A 83 8.38 -0.25 0.94
CA HIS A 83 8.10 0.88 1.82
C HIS A 83 7.03 1.82 1.28
N ASP A 84 6.92 1.95 -0.03
CA ASP A 84 5.89 2.78 -0.69
C ASP A 84 4.49 2.21 -0.45
N LEU A 85 4.37 0.87 -0.34
CA LEU A 85 3.09 0.22 0.03
C LEU A 85 2.61 0.64 1.42
N ARG A 86 3.55 0.84 2.35
CA ARG A 86 3.21 1.36 3.69
C ARG A 86 2.70 2.79 3.61
N ALA A 87 3.38 3.64 2.82
CA ALA A 87 2.94 5.02 2.60
C ALA A 87 1.55 5.05 1.94
N THR A 88 1.33 4.24 0.93
CA THR A 88 0.02 4.09 0.25
C THR A 88 -1.06 3.66 1.24
N PHE A 89 -0.80 2.63 2.06
CA PHE A 89 -1.75 2.19 3.09
C PHE A 89 -2.10 3.32 4.07
N ALA A 90 -1.09 4.00 4.63
CA ALA A 90 -1.29 5.08 5.59
C ALA A 90 -2.12 6.23 4.97
N THR A 91 -1.81 6.61 3.74
CA THR A 91 -2.50 7.68 3.01
C THR A 91 -3.95 7.32 2.73
N HIS A 92 -4.21 6.11 2.22
CA HIS A 92 -5.58 5.66 1.94
C HIS A 92 -6.41 5.51 3.21
N PHE A 93 -5.82 4.93 4.27
CA PHE A 93 -6.52 4.80 5.55
C PHE A 93 -6.89 6.16 6.12
N LEU A 94 -5.94 7.10 6.20
CA LEU A 94 -6.20 8.44 6.71
C LEU A 94 -7.23 9.19 5.85
N ARG A 95 -7.14 9.11 4.52
CA ARG A 95 -8.13 9.71 3.62
C ARG A 95 -9.52 9.19 3.92
N SER A 96 -9.69 7.86 3.99
CA SER A 96 -10.98 7.22 4.29
C SER A 96 -11.49 7.59 5.68
N ALA A 97 -10.63 7.53 6.70
CA ALA A 97 -11.01 7.85 8.08
C ALA A 97 -11.44 9.32 8.22
N LEU A 98 -10.70 10.25 7.63
CA LEU A 98 -11.03 11.69 7.68
C LEU A 98 -12.30 12.02 6.89
N SER A 99 -12.58 11.30 5.80
CA SER A 99 -13.83 11.49 5.04
C SER A 99 -15.05 10.96 5.80
N CYS A 100 -14.92 9.81 6.48
CA CYS A 100 -16.04 9.20 7.19
C CYS A 100 -16.25 9.79 8.61
N TYR A 101 -15.16 10.19 9.27
CA TYR A 101 -15.14 10.61 10.68
C TYR A 101 -14.19 11.80 10.89
N PRO A 102 -14.51 12.99 10.37
CA PRO A 102 -13.61 14.16 10.44
C PRO A 102 -13.23 14.54 11.88
N ASP A 103 -14.14 14.36 12.82
CA ASP A 103 -13.91 14.68 14.25
C ASP A 103 -12.96 13.69 14.94
N GLN A 104 -12.62 12.57 14.28
CA GLN A 104 -11.73 11.55 14.82
C GLN A 104 -10.33 11.56 14.21
N ALA A 105 -9.91 12.68 13.65
CA ALA A 105 -8.62 12.81 12.98
C ALA A 105 -7.43 12.40 13.87
N ALA A 106 -7.44 12.81 15.14
CA ALA A 106 -6.40 12.45 16.10
C ALA A 106 -6.34 10.93 16.37
N ASN A 107 -7.50 10.27 16.48
CA ASN A 107 -7.60 8.83 16.67
C ASN A 107 -7.09 8.07 15.43
N ALA A 108 -7.47 8.53 14.23
CA ALA A 108 -7.00 7.95 12.98
C ALA A 108 -5.47 8.07 12.85
N LEU A 109 -4.90 9.21 13.22
CA LEU A 109 -3.46 9.43 13.23
C LEU A 109 -2.75 8.51 14.23
N GLY A 110 -3.27 8.39 15.45
CA GLY A 110 -2.76 7.48 16.48
C GLY A 110 -2.79 6.03 16.02
N THR A 111 -3.87 5.60 15.38
CA THR A 111 -4.02 4.24 14.81
C THR A 111 -2.97 3.96 13.74
N VAL A 112 -2.79 4.87 12.78
CA VAL A 112 -1.76 4.73 11.74
C VAL A 112 -0.37 4.71 12.37
N LYS A 113 -0.07 5.60 13.31
CA LYS A 113 1.20 5.61 14.03
C LYS A 113 1.49 4.25 14.67
N TYR A 114 0.51 3.67 15.36
CA TYR A 114 0.63 2.36 16.01
C TYR A 114 0.90 1.24 15.00
N TRP A 115 0.08 1.11 13.96
CA TRP A 115 0.21 0.06 12.95
C TRP A 115 1.49 0.20 12.12
N MET A 116 1.89 1.42 11.81
CA MET A 116 3.14 1.70 11.11
C MET A 116 4.36 1.57 12.05
N GLY A 117 4.17 1.55 13.36
CA GLY A 117 5.26 1.49 14.33
C GLY A 117 6.16 2.72 14.29
N HIS A 118 5.60 3.87 13.99
CA HIS A 118 6.35 5.12 14.02
C HIS A 118 6.63 5.53 15.48
N LYS A 119 7.89 5.80 15.78
CA LYS A 119 8.29 6.29 17.10
C LYS A 119 7.82 7.72 17.35
N SER A 120 7.78 8.55 16.31
CA SER A 120 7.41 9.96 16.38
C SER A 120 6.11 10.22 15.60
N GLU A 121 5.27 11.09 16.12
CA GLU A 121 4.07 11.60 15.46
C GLU A 121 4.40 12.37 14.20
N ASN A 122 5.49 13.15 14.22
CA ASN A 122 5.95 13.92 13.07
C ASN A 122 6.14 13.04 11.82
N THR A 123 6.52 11.78 11.99
CA THR A 123 6.64 10.85 10.86
C THR A 123 5.28 10.53 10.25
N THR A 124 4.23 10.44 11.07
CA THR A 124 2.87 10.16 10.61
C THR A 124 2.18 11.42 10.09
N MET A 125 2.47 12.58 10.67
CA MET A 125 1.94 13.88 10.22
C MET A 125 2.27 14.18 8.76
N LYS A 126 3.39 13.70 8.25
CA LYS A 126 3.76 13.86 6.83
C LYS A 126 2.69 13.33 5.86
N TYR A 127 1.96 12.29 6.25
CA TYR A 127 0.88 11.76 5.42
C TYR A 127 -0.35 12.68 5.39
N ILE A 128 -0.64 13.37 6.49
CA ILE A 128 -1.73 14.36 6.54
C ILE A 128 -1.37 15.57 5.67
N VAL A 129 -0.16 16.08 5.82
CA VAL A 129 0.33 17.20 5.00
C VAL A 129 0.24 16.83 3.51
N PHE A 130 0.68 15.64 3.14
CA PHE A 130 0.58 15.15 1.77
C PHE A 130 -0.86 15.08 1.26
N LEU A 131 -1.80 14.59 2.09
CA LEU A 131 -3.23 14.55 1.73
C LEU A 131 -3.82 15.94 1.54
N GLN A 132 -3.49 16.88 2.42
CA GLN A 132 -3.94 18.27 2.29
C GLN A 132 -3.39 18.94 1.04
N GLN A 133 -2.10 18.74 0.73
CA GLN A 133 -1.48 19.26 -0.48
C GLN A 133 -2.15 18.72 -1.75
N ASN A 134 -2.46 17.43 -1.79
CA ASN A 134 -3.16 16.83 -2.93
C ASN A 134 -4.57 17.39 -3.09
N GLN A 135 -5.33 17.56 -2.01
CA GLN A 135 -6.67 18.14 -2.06
C GLN A 135 -6.65 19.58 -2.59
N ILE A 136 -5.67 20.38 -2.17
CA ILE A 136 -5.47 21.74 -2.69
C ILE A 136 -5.10 21.70 -4.17
N SER A 137 -4.19 20.81 -4.56
CA SER A 137 -3.79 20.65 -5.97
C SER A 137 -4.95 20.25 -6.86
N ASP A 138 -5.76 19.29 -6.43
CA ASP A 138 -6.95 18.83 -7.16
C ASP A 138 -8.00 19.97 -7.29
N ALA A 139 -8.21 20.74 -6.23
CA ALA A 139 -9.10 21.90 -6.24
C ALA A 139 -8.61 22.99 -7.19
N VAL A 140 -7.32 23.30 -7.18
CA VAL A 140 -6.71 24.29 -8.08
C VAL A 140 -6.81 23.82 -9.54
N ALA A 141 -6.54 22.55 -9.83
CA ALA A 141 -6.70 21.99 -11.17
C ALA A 141 -8.14 22.15 -11.68
N GLY A 142 -9.14 21.81 -10.86
CA GLY A 142 -10.55 21.99 -11.21
C GLY A 142 -10.94 23.44 -11.49
N VAL A 143 -10.38 24.39 -10.73
CA VAL A 143 -10.61 25.83 -10.99
C VAL A 143 -9.94 26.27 -12.31
N MET A 144 -8.72 25.78 -12.58
CA MET A 144 -8.01 26.09 -13.83
C MET A 144 -8.75 25.53 -15.05
N ASP A 145 -9.23 24.29 -14.97
CA ASP A 145 -10.03 23.68 -16.04
C ASP A 145 -11.30 24.49 -16.32
N ALA A 146 -12.02 24.88 -15.26
CA ALA A 146 -13.24 25.71 -15.40
C ALA A 146 -12.95 27.10 -16.01
N LEU A 147 -11.80 27.69 -15.69
CA LEU A 147 -11.38 28.98 -16.29
C LEU A 147 -11.03 28.83 -17.77
N ILE A 148 -10.37 27.73 -18.15
CA ILE A 148 -10.03 27.44 -19.55
C ILE A 148 -11.30 27.20 -20.36
N ASP A 149 -12.21 26.39 -19.87
CA ASP A 149 -13.48 26.10 -20.52
C ASP A 149 -14.36 27.35 -20.64
N GLY A 150 -14.39 28.18 -19.60
CA GLY A 150 -15.10 29.46 -19.61
C GLY A 150 -14.49 30.51 -20.56
N ALA A 151 -13.18 30.45 -20.81
CA ALA A 151 -12.51 31.29 -21.81
C ALA A 151 -12.82 30.81 -23.25
N ALA A 152 -12.74 29.48 -23.48
CA ALA A 152 -13.04 28.89 -24.78
C ALA A 152 -14.50 29.11 -25.23
N GLY A 153 -15.42 29.17 -24.27
CA GLY A 153 -16.84 29.44 -24.57
C GLY A 153 -17.13 30.90 -24.93
N ARG A 154 -16.23 31.85 -24.67
CA ARG A 154 -16.41 33.28 -25.01
C ARG A 154 -15.89 33.64 -26.40
N ASP A 155 -14.93 32.91 -26.92
CA ASP A 155 -14.37 33.14 -28.24
C ASP A 155 -15.26 32.63 -29.40
N GLY A 156 -16.27 31.83 -29.09
CA GLY A 156 -17.26 31.32 -30.08
C GLY A 156 -18.41 32.28 -30.43
N ALA A 157 -18.49 33.45 -29.80
CA ALA A 157 -19.63 34.36 -29.91
C ALA A 157 -19.35 35.70 -30.65
N ILE A 158 -18.28 35.82 -31.39
CA ILE A 158 -18.01 37.07 -32.17
C ILE A 158 -17.52 36.70 -33.57
N TYR A 159 -18.42 36.58 -34.52
CA TYR A 159 -18.38 37.14 -35.86
C TYR A 159 -19.53 36.61 -36.73
N GLU A 160 -20.66 37.30 -36.78
CA GLU A 160 -21.49 37.32 -37.98
C GLU A 160 -21.20 38.61 -38.71
N PRO A 161 -20.64 38.60 -39.95
CA PRO A 161 -20.59 39.77 -40.80
C PRO A 161 -21.96 39.93 -41.52
N GLU A 162 -22.52 41.14 -41.44
CA GLU A 162 -23.63 41.59 -42.32
C GLU A 162 -23.22 41.61 -43.79
#